data_34fb225b633689f3c579524c1f3bc84b
#
_entry.id   34fb225b633689f3c579524c1f3bc84b
#
_cell.length_a   1.000
_cell.length_b   1.000
_cell.length_c   1.000
_cell.angle_alpha   90.00
_cell.angle_beta   90.00
_cell.angle_gamma   90.00
#
_symmetry.space_group_name_H-M   'P 1'
#
loop_
_entity.id
_entity.type
_entity.pdbx_description
1 polymer ?
#
loop_
_entity_poly.entity_id
_entity_poly.type
_entity_poly.pdbx_seq_one_letter_code
_entity_poly.pdbx_strand_id
1 'polypeptide(L)'
;AVIDTARKLYDFVIIDLGPDVNNDVHLAALDAADLVLTVIRPDVADMHSTGQTVPRLKQDFGEDIGKFELVINQWSTEAGLKMKELISTIGMKKFAQVPYDPQFTYSNNHQLPFVLEKPNPTSDAIVSMAARFFPPLANTWVSRGGQIEGETAAFKRPERRKEPGLWQQVQSVFVGK
;
A
#
# COMPACT_ATOMS: atom_id res chain seq x y z
N ALA A 1 16.88 -5.96 -12.38
CA ALA A 1 17.13 -5.18 -13.61
C ALA A 1 16.08 -4.09 -13.86
N VAL A 2 14.79 -4.41 -14.13
CA VAL A 2 13.78 -3.38 -14.49
C VAL A 2 13.53 -2.41 -13.35
N ILE A 3 13.25 -2.90 -12.14
CA ILE A 3 13.00 -2.08 -10.94
C ILE A 3 14.21 -1.20 -10.63
N ASP A 4 15.43 -1.73 -10.71
CA ASP A 4 16.66 -0.97 -10.44
C ASP A 4 16.88 0.15 -11.46
N THR A 5 16.51 -0.09 -12.72
CA THR A 5 16.56 0.93 -13.75
C THR A 5 15.52 2.02 -13.49
N ALA A 6 14.26 1.63 -13.20
CA ALA A 6 13.21 2.57 -12.89
C ALA A 6 13.57 3.47 -11.68
N ARG A 7 14.15 2.89 -10.63
CA ARG A 7 14.62 3.63 -9.45
C ARG A 7 15.71 4.67 -9.71
N LYS A 8 16.47 4.51 -10.79
CA LYS A 8 17.50 5.50 -11.20
C LYS A 8 16.90 6.65 -12.00
N LEU A 9 15.75 6.42 -12.63
CA LEU A 9 15.13 7.36 -13.56
C LEU A 9 13.98 8.16 -12.94
N TYR A 10 13.33 7.61 -11.88
CA TYR A 10 12.12 8.17 -11.30
C TYR A 10 12.25 8.36 -9.79
N ASP A 11 11.66 9.46 -9.28
CA ASP A 11 11.59 9.75 -7.84
C ASP A 11 10.67 8.73 -7.14
N PHE A 12 9.59 8.31 -7.82
CA PHE A 12 8.63 7.32 -7.33
C PHE A 12 8.43 6.21 -8.36
N VAL A 13 8.43 4.97 -7.87
CA VAL A 13 8.10 3.78 -8.67
C VAL A 13 6.96 3.06 -7.96
N ILE A 14 5.81 3.01 -8.61
CA ILE A 14 4.63 2.30 -8.10
C ILE A 14 4.50 1.01 -8.90
N ILE A 15 4.39 -0.11 -8.18
CA ILE A 15 4.23 -1.43 -8.79
C ILE A 15 2.88 -1.96 -8.36
N ASP A 16 1.97 -2.13 -9.32
CA ASP A 16 0.68 -2.77 -9.08
C ASP A 16 0.83 -4.28 -9.22
N LEU A 17 0.62 -4.98 -8.12
CA LEU A 17 0.73 -6.43 -8.03
C LEU A 17 -0.67 -7.04 -7.88
N GLY A 18 -0.87 -8.19 -8.52
CA GLY A 18 -2.05 -9.00 -8.27
C GLY A 18 -2.03 -9.64 -6.86
N PRO A 19 -3.10 -10.34 -6.48
CA PRO A 19 -3.25 -10.91 -5.13
C PRO A 19 -2.38 -12.15 -4.88
N ASP A 20 -1.73 -12.71 -5.89
CA ASP A 20 -0.93 -13.93 -5.78
C ASP A 20 0.47 -13.63 -5.24
N VAL A 21 0.67 -13.90 -3.95
CA VAL A 21 1.96 -13.75 -3.27
C VAL A 21 2.92 -14.95 -3.50
N ASN A 22 2.50 -15.97 -4.26
CA ASN A 22 3.33 -17.16 -4.54
C ASN A 22 4.12 -17.04 -5.85
N ASN A 23 3.91 -15.98 -6.60
CA ASN A 23 4.59 -15.75 -7.87
C ASN A 23 5.97 -15.14 -7.62
N ASP A 24 7.01 -15.72 -8.21
CA ASP A 24 8.40 -15.26 -8.04
C ASP A 24 8.62 -13.80 -8.45
N VAL A 25 7.89 -13.32 -9.46
CA VAL A 25 7.96 -11.92 -9.88
C VAL A 25 7.39 -10.99 -8.81
N HIS A 26 6.27 -11.41 -8.18
CA HIS A 26 5.68 -10.68 -7.07
C HIS A 26 6.61 -10.67 -5.86
N LEU A 27 7.19 -11.81 -5.49
CA LEU A 27 8.15 -11.89 -4.39
C LEU A 27 9.36 -10.99 -4.62
N ALA A 28 9.90 -10.96 -5.85
CA ALA A 28 11.00 -10.08 -6.21
C ALA A 28 10.62 -8.58 -6.13
N ALA A 29 9.39 -8.23 -6.50
CA ALA A 29 8.89 -6.87 -6.38
C ALA A 29 8.65 -6.47 -4.92
N LEU A 30 8.06 -7.36 -4.12
CA LEU A 30 7.87 -7.18 -2.69
C LEU A 30 9.21 -7.01 -1.97
N ASP A 31 10.22 -7.84 -2.29
CA ASP A 31 11.56 -7.74 -1.72
C ASP A 31 12.21 -6.38 -2.05
N ALA A 32 12.10 -5.96 -3.31
CA ALA A 32 12.66 -4.70 -3.77
C ALA A 32 11.93 -3.45 -3.22
N ALA A 33 10.68 -3.54 -2.79
CA ALA A 33 9.88 -2.41 -2.36
C ALA A 33 10.39 -1.79 -1.06
N ASP A 34 10.35 -0.44 -0.97
CA ASP A 34 10.63 0.30 0.26
C ASP A 34 9.38 0.35 1.18
N LEU A 35 8.19 0.23 0.59
CA LEU A 35 6.90 0.12 1.28
C LEU A 35 5.97 -0.77 0.47
N VAL A 36 5.21 -1.61 1.15
CA VAL A 36 4.17 -2.46 0.56
C VAL A 36 2.83 -2.07 1.17
N LEU A 37 1.92 -1.61 0.35
CA LEU A 37 0.56 -1.29 0.76
C LEU A 37 -0.36 -2.48 0.47
N THR A 38 -0.75 -3.19 1.51
CA THR A 38 -1.73 -4.27 1.44
C THR A 38 -3.13 -3.66 1.48
N VAL A 39 -3.82 -3.68 0.34
CA VAL A 39 -5.15 -3.07 0.21
C VAL A 39 -6.22 -4.13 0.44
N ILE A 40 -7.12 -3.86 1.37
CA ILE A 40 -8.26 -4.72 1.68
C ILE A 40 -9.57 -3.93 1.74
N ARG A 41 -10.69 -4.63 1.59
CA ARG A 41 -12.02 -4.11 1.92
C ARG A 41 -12.37 -4.48 3.37
N PRO A 42 -13.29 -3.74 4.01
CA PRO A 42 -13.73 -4.02 5.38
C PRO A 42 -14.79 -5.15 5.39
N ASP A 43 -14.39 -6.34 4.95
CA ASP A 43 -15.24 -7.53 5.00
C ASP A 43 -14.50 -8.72 5.64
N VAL A 44 -15.25 -9.69 6.12
CA VAL A 44 -14.73 -10.85 6.85
C VAL A 44 -13.84 -11.73 5.97
N ALA A 45 -14.15 -11.83 4.69
CA ALA A 45 -13.40 -12.68 3.75
C ALA A 45 -11.99 -12.09 3.51
N ASP A 46 -11.89 -10.79 3.21
CA ASP A 46 -10.62 -10.10 3.01
C ASP A 46 -9.79 -10.09 4.32
N MET A 47 -10.44 -9.85 5.46
CA MET A 47 -9.81 -9.89 6.78
C MET A 47 -9.20 -11.27 7.08
N HIS A 48 -9.95 -12.34 6.82
CA HIS A 48 -9.51 -13.71 7.07
C HIS A 48 -8.37 -14.11 6.12
N SER A 49 -8.54 -13.88 4.83
CA SER A 49 -7.54 -14.19 3.80
C SER A 49 -6.22 -13.47 4.07
N THR A 50 -6.28 -12.17 4.38
CA THR A 50 -5.08 -11.38 4.69
C THR A 50 -4.44 -11.86 6.00
N GLY A 51 -5.25 -12.12 7.02
CA GLY A 51 -4.76 -12.65 8.30
C GLY A 51 -4.03 -13.99 8.17
N GLN A 52 -4.44 -14.85 7.25
CA GLN A 52 -3.73 -16.10 6.93
C GLN A 52 -2.43 -15.88 6.16
N THR A 53 -2.34 -14.82 5.35
CA THR A 53 -1.14 -14.50 4.57
C THR A 53 -0.02 -13.87 5.43
N VAL A 54 -0.37 -13.10 6.46
CA VAL A 54 0.60 -12.39 7.31
C VAL A 54 1.65 -13.29 7.96
N PRO A 55 1.33 -14.46 8.54
CA PRO A 55 2.34 -15.35 9.12
C PRO A 55 3.40 -15.78 8.10
N ARG A 56 2.98 -16.07 6.88
CA ARG A 56 3.88 -16.40 5.78
C ARG A 56 4.79 -15.24 5.40
N LEU A 57 4.22 -14.03 5.23
CA LEU A 57 5.01 -12.83 4.97
C LEU A 57 6.03 -12.57 6.09
N LYS A 58 5.68 -12.82 7.36
CA LYS A 58 6.63 -12.75 8.48
C LYS A 58 7.75 -13.74 8.37
N GLN A 59 7.46 -14.97 7.91
CA GLN A 59 8.46 -16.00 7.69
C GLN A 59 9.41 -15.62 6.55
N ASP A 60 8.86 -15.14 5.41
CA ASP A 60 9.61 -14.84 4.20
C ASP A 60 10.44 -13.56 4.34
N PHE A 61 9.91 -12.54 5.01
CA PHE A 61 10.52 -11.21 5.11
C PHE A 61 11.15 -10.89 6.47
N GLY A 62 10.89 -11.68 7.51
CA GLY A 62 11.49 -11.49 8.84
C GLY A 62 11.28 -10.09 9.39
N GLU A 63 12.38 -9.37 9.71
CA GLU A 63 12.31 -8.01 10.22
C GLU A 63 11.77 -7.00 9.18
N ASP A 64 11.90 -7.28 7.88
CA ASP A 64 11.37 -6.43 6.79
C ASP A 64 9.85 -6.45 6.71
N ILE A 65 9.18 -7.27 7.52
CA ILE A 65 7.71 -7.22 7.65
C ILE A 65 7.20 -5.81 8.01
N GLY A 66 8.02 -5.00 8.65
CA GLY A 66 7.69 -3.61 8.99
C GLY A 66 7.40 -2.70 7.81
N LYS A 67 7.82 -3.07 6.60
CA LYS A 67 7.50 -2.34 5.38
C LYS A 67 6.10 -2.62 4.83
N PHE A 68 5.41 -3.65 5.36
CA PHE A 68 4.05 -3.99 4.97
C PHE A 68 3.07 -3.22 5.84
N GLU A 69 2.29 -2.35 5.24
CA GLU A 69 1.27 -1.56 5.92
C GLU A 69 -0.10 -1.74 5.26
N LEU A 70 -1.17 -1.56 6.05
CA LEU A 70 -2.54 -1.85 5.67
C LEU A 70 -3.26 -0.60 5.17
N VAL A 71 -3.86 -0.67 3.99
CA VAL A 71 -4.84 0.31 3.50
C VAL A 71 -6.21 -0.34 3.52
N ILE A 72 -7.15 0.26 4.25
CA ILE A 72 -8.53 -0.20 4.31
C ILE A 72 -9.33 0.64 3.32
N ASN A 73 -9.67 0.02 2.19
CA ASN A 73 -10.40 0.66 1.11
C ASN A 73 -11.90 0.47 1.27
N GLN A 74 -12.71 1.41 0.80
CA GLN A 74 -14.17 1.38 0.87
C GLN A 74 -14.72 1.25 2.30
N TRP A 75 -14.08 1.92 3.25
CA TRP A 75 -14.52 1.90 4.64
C TRP A 75 -15.90 2.55 4.81
N SER A 76 -16.80 1.82 5.45
CA SER A 76 -18.09 2.32 5.91
C SER A 76 -18.36 1.87 7.35
N THR A 77 -18.92 2.73 8.16
CA THR A 77 -19.39 2.36 9.51
C THR A 77 -20.56 1.38 9.47
N GLU A 78 -21.27 1.31 8.35
CA GLU A 78 -22.38 0.37 8.12
C GLU A 78 -21.90 -1.07 7.86
N ALA A 79 -20.60 -1.27 7.60
CA ALA A 79 -20.05 -2.61 7.41
C ALA A 79 -20.10 -3.50 8.66
N GLY A 80 -20.45 -2.94 9.83
CA GLY A 80 -20.60 -3.70 11.08
C GLY A 80 -19.30 -4.18 11.71
N LEU A 81 -18.15 -3.86 11.12
CA LEU A 81 -16.81 -4.21 11.62
C LEU A 81 -16.21 -3.05 12.41
N LYS A 82 -15.54 -3.39 13.51
CA LYS A 82 -14.78 -2.39 14.25
C LYS A 82 -13.35 -2.32 13.73
N MET A 83 -12.87 -1.12 13.44
CA MET A 83 -11.51 -0.86 12.95
C MET A 83 -10.43 -1.53 13.80
N LYS A 84 -10.56 -1.46 15.13
CA LYS A 84 -9.58 -2.07 16.06
C LYS A 84 -9.54 -3.59 15.91
N GLU A 85 -10.69 -4.24 15.77
CA GLU A 85 -10.78 -5.69 15.60
C GLU A 85 -10.13 -6.12 14.27
N LEU A 86 -10.42 -5.39 13.18
CA LEU A 86 -9.85 -5.63 11.88
C LEU A 86 -8.31 -5.54 11.92
N ILE A 87 -7.76 -4.44 12.45
CA ILE A 87 -6.30 -4.23 12.54
C ILE A 87 -5.65 -5.30 13.43
N SER A 88 -6.25 -5.62 14.58
CA SER A 88 -5.69 -6.62 15.51
C SER A 88 -5.71 -8.03 14.93
N THR A 89 -6.74 -8.38 14.16
CA THR A 89 -6.86 -9.70 13.52
C THR A 89 -5.82 -9.87 12.41
N ILE A 90 -5.62 -8.85 11.59
CA ILE A 90 -4.65 -8.89 10.50
C ILE A 90 -3.21 -8.80 11.04
N GLY A 91 -2.98 -8.01 12.08
CA GLY A 91 -1.66 -7.86 12.70
C GLY A 91 -0.67 -7.03 11.87
N MET A 92 -1.18 -6.14 11.02
CA MET A 92 -0.40 -5.15 10.28
C MET A 92 -0.71 -3.73 10.77
N LYS A 93 0.27 -2.83 10.66
CA LYS A 93 0.07 -1.40 10.94
C LYS A 93 -0.84 -0.78 9.89
N LYS A 94 -1.82 0.02 10.33
CA LYS A 94 -2.66 0.79 9.41
C LYS A 94 -1.87 1.96 8.81
N PHE A 95 -1.80 2.00 7.48
CA PHE A 95 -1.28 3.15 6.72
C PHE A 95 -2.36 4.20 6.50
N ALA A 96 -3.51 3.78 5.97
CA ALA A 96 -4.59 4.68 5.64
C ALA A 96 -5.95 3.97 5.64
N GLN A 97 -6.98 4.77 5.55
CA GLN A 97 -8.36 4.36 5.40
C GLN A 97 -9.00 5.24 4.35
N VAL A 98 -9.61 4.62 3.35
CA VAL A 98 -10.32 5.32 2.26
C VAL A 98 -11.81 5.08 2.44
N PRO A 99 -12.61 6.13 2.65
CA PRO A 99 -14.06 5.98 2.80
C PRO A 99 -14.72 5.39 1.55
N TYR A 100 -15.85 4.72 1.75
CA TYR A 100 -16.70 4.29 0.65
C TYR A 100 -17.39 5.50 0.00
N ASP A 101 -17.31 5.59 -1.32
CA ASP A 101 -18.01 6.59 -2.11
C ASP A 101 -18.60 5.94 -3.38
N PRO A 102 -19.93 5.95 -3.56
CA PRO A 102 -20.55 5.37 -4.75
C PRO A 102 -20.17 6.09 -6.05
N GLN A 103 -19.76 7.36 -5.99
CA GLN A 103 -19.31 8.11 -7.16
C GLN A 103 -17.99 7.57 -7.72
N PHE A 104 -17.20 6.86 -6.91
CA PHE A 104 -15.97 6.23 -7.36
C PHE A 104 -16.24 5.24 -8.52
N THR A 105 -17.31 4.45 -8.43
CA THR A 105 -17.71 3.54 -9.51
C THR A 105 -18.08 4.30 -10.78
N TYR A 106 -18.78 5.42 -10.65
CA TYR A 106 -19.12 6.28 -11.78
C TYR A 106 -17.86 6.82 -12.48
N SER A 107 -16.95 7.43 -11.73
CA SER A 107 -15.69 7.96 -12.25
C SER A 107 -14.87 6.89 -12.96
N ASN A 108 -14.75 5.71 -12.36
CA ASN A 108 -14.02 4.59 -12.94
C ASN A 108 -14.63 4.13 -14.28
N ASN A 109 -15.95 3.99 -14.36
CA ASN A 109 -16.64 3.60 -15.60
C ASN A 109 -16.53 4.64 -16.72
N HIS A 110 -16.33 5.91 -16.35
CA HIS A 110 -16.13 7.02 -17.29
C HIS A 110 -14.65 7.34 -17.54
N GLN A 111 -13.73 6.55 -16.99
CA GLN A 111 -12.27 6.77 -17.09
C GLN A 111 -11.82 8.15 -16.60
N LEU A 112 -12.53 8.70 -15.62
CA LEU A 112 -12.20 9.97 -14.99
C LEU A 112 -11.43 9.70 -13.70
N PRO A 113 -10.21 10.24 -13.53
CA PRO A 113 -9.49 10.09 -12.26
C PRO A 113 -10.25 10.79 -11.14
N PHE A 114 -10.79 10.00 -10.20
CA PHE A 114 -11.65 10.46 -9.11
C PHE A 114 -11.02 11.61 -8.30
N VAL A 115 -9.71 11.56 -8.07
CA VAL A 115 -8.96 12.60 -7.35
C VAL A 115 -8.86 13.93 -8.09
N LEU A 116 -9.17 13.99 -9.38
CA LEU A 116 -9.17 15.22 -10.16
C LEU A 116 -10.51 15.97 -10.10
N GLU A 117 -11.54 15.33 -9.56
CA GLU A 117 -12.86 15.95 -9.34
C GLU A 117 -12.82 16.91 -8.13
N LYS A 118 -13.99 17.28 -7.64
CA LYS A 118 -14.08 18.14 -6.45
C LYS A 118 -13.60 17.39 -5.21
N PRO A 119 -12.92 18.07 -4.27
CA PRO A 119 -12.55 17.48 -3.00
C PRO A 119 -13.77 16.87 -2.28
N ASN A 120 -13.56 15.67 -1.76
CA ASN A 120 -14.53 14.93 -0.96
C ASN A 120 -13.74 13.98 -0.02
N PRO A 121 -14.37 13.36 1.00
CA PRO A 121 -13.65 12.54 1.98
C PRO A 121 -12.81 11.42 1.37
N THR A 122 -13.25 10.81 0.27
CA THR A 122 -12.51 9.73 -0.40
C THR A 122 -11.27 10.26 -1.12
N SER A 123 -11.41 11.35 -1.89
CA SER A 123 -10.27 12.00 -2.54
C SER A 123 -9.30 12.63 -1.52
N ASP A 124 -9.82 13.18 -0.41
CA ASP A 124 -9.01 13.69 0.69
C ASP A 124 -8.11 12.60 1.30
N ALA A 125 -8.67 11.40 1.54
CA ALA A 125 -7.91 10.27 2.05
C ALA A 125 -6.82 9.81 1.06
N ILE A 126 -7.14 9.71 -0.22
CA ILE A 126 -6.17 9.30 -1.27
C ILE A 126 -5.04 10.33 -1.40
N VAL A 127 -5.38 11.62 -1.44
CA VAL A 127 -4.37 12.68 -1.53
C VAL A 127 -3.54 12.76 -0.26
N SER A 128 -4.14 12.53 0.91
CA SER A 128 -3.41 12.46 2.19
C SER A 128 -2.37 11.34 2.20
N MET A 129 -2.69 10.16 1.63
CA MET A 129 -1.71 9.10 1.44
C MET A 129 -0.55 9.55 0.54
N ALA A 130 -0.86 10.15 -0.62
CA ALA A 130 0.14 10.62 -1.57
C ALA A 130 1.02 11.75 -1.00
N ALA A 131 0.45 12.63 -0.18
CA ALA A 131 1.17 13.73 0.47
C ALA A 131 2.24 13.26 1.46
N ARG A 132 2.14 12.03 1.98
CA ARG A 132 3.22 11.44 2.82
C ARG A 132 4.51 11.22 2.02
N PHE A 133 4.41 11.00 0.71
CA PHE A 133 5.57 10.82 -0.18
C PHE A 133 5.99 12.12 -0.84
N PHE A 134 5.04 12.99 -1.12
CA PHE A 134 5.25 14.30 -1.75
C PHE A 134 4.51 15.40 -1.00
N PRO A 135 5.08 15.92 0.10
CA PRO A 135 4.43 16.91 0.98
C PRO A 135 3.89 18.17 0.28
N PRO A 136 4.51 18.70 -0.80
CA PRO A 136 3.94 19.84 -1.52
C PRO A 136 2.52 19.63 -2.06
N LEU A 137 2.13 18.36 -2.29
CA LEU A 137 0.77 18.02 -2.74
C LEU A 137 -0.31 18.44 -1.74
N ALA A 138 0.00 18.38 -0.43
CA ALA A 138 -0.92 18.80 0.63
C ALA A 138 -1.36 20.26 0.45
N ASN A 139 -0.40 21.16 0.23
CA ASN A 139 -0.69 22.58 0.05
C ASN A 139 -1.54 22.83 -1.20
N THR A 140 -1.22 22.16 -2.30
CA THR A 140 -1.98 22.25 -3.54
C THR A 140 -3.41 21.75 -3.34
N TRP A 141 -3.60 20.66 -2.59
CA TRP A 141 -4.91 20.10 -2.32
C TRP A 141 -5.78 21.02 -1.46
N VAL A 142 -5.21 21.53 -0.37
CA VAL A 142 -5.89 22.48 0.53
C VAL A 142 -6.30 23.76 -0.23
N SER A 143 -5.49 24.28 -1.13
CA SER A 143 -5.84 25.44 -1.95
C SER A 143 -7.04 25.20 -2.89
N ARG A 144 -7.37 23.94 -3.19
CA ARG A 144 -8.55 23.52 -3.96
C ARG A 144 -9.78 23.25 -3.07
N GLY A 145 -9.66 23.49 -1.75
CA GLY A 145 -10.73 23.25 -0.77
C GLY A 145 -10.76 21.82 -0.20
N GLY A 146 -9.73 21.01 -0.45
CA GLY A 146 -9.60 19.69 0.12
C GLY A 146 -9.05 19.71 1.54
N GLN A 147 -9.16 18.58 2.22
CA GLN A 147 -8.65 18.36 3.57
C GLN A 147 -7.52 17.34 3.54
N ILE A 148 -6.58 17.46 4.46
CA ILE A 148 -5.52 16.46 4.67
C ILE A 148 -5.78 15.78 6.01
N GLU A 149 -5.95 14.47 5.96
CA GLU A 149 -6.28 13.63 7.12
C GLU A 149 -5.07 12.78 7.56
N GLY A 150 -5.00 12.51 8.85
CA GLY A 150 -4.03 11.59 9.44
C GLY A 150 -2.64 12.15 9.67
N GLU A 151 -1.66 11.25 9.84
CA GLU A 151 -0.27 11.63 10.03
C GLU A 151 0.31 12.25 8.74
N THR A 152 0.66 13.52 8.81
CA THR A 152 1.36 14.25 7.74
C THR A 152 2.87 14.05 7.77
N ALA A 153 3.37 13.23 8.69
CA ALA A 153 4.79 12.90 8.75
C ALA A 153 5.24 12.29 7.42
N ALA A 154 6.22 12.94 6.80
CA ALA A 154 6.78 12.46 5.54
C ALA A 154 7.29 11.01 5.69
N PHE A 155 6.97 10.19 4.71
CA PHE A 155 7.50 8.84 4.64
C PHE A 155 9.02 8.89 4.60
N LYS A 156 9.67 8.27 5.58
CA LYS A 156 11.11 8.09 5.58
C LYS A 156 11.43 6.76 4.92
N ARG A 157 12.13 6.82 3.78
CA ARG A 157 12.65 5.61 3.14
C ARG A 157 13.53 4.86 4.14
N PRO A 158 13.28 3.56 4.39
CA PRO A 158 14.14 2.75 5.24
C PRO A 158 15.56 2.67 4.65
N GLU A 159 16.56 2.59 5.52
CA GLU A 159 17.92 2.30 5.09
C GLU A 159 17.95 0.90 4.45
N ARG A 160 18.52 0.80 3.26
CA ARG A 160 18.61 -0.48 2.56
C ARG A 160 19.51 -1.43 3.31
N ARG A 161 19.06 -2.67 3.45
CA ARG A 161 19.93 -3.76 3.91
C ARG A 161 21.14 -3.88 2.98
N LYS A 162 22.32 -4.10 3.56
CA LYS A 162 23.55 -4.45 2.83
C LYS A 162 23.55 -5.93 2.42
N GLU A 163 22.69 -6.74 3.00
CA GLU A 163 22.57 -8.16 2.70
C GLU A 163 21.70 -8.39 1.46
N PRO A 164 22.00 -9.42 0.67
CA PRO A 164 21.19 -9.78 -0.48
C PRO A 164 19.76 -10.13 -0.02
N GLY A 165 18.76 -9.54 -0.66
CA GLY A 165 17.36 -9.83 -0.39
C GLY A 165 16.99 -11.29 -0.67
N LEU A 166 15.82 -11.70 -0.21
CA LEU A 166 15.32 -13.07 -0.31
C LEU A 166 15.44 -13.62 -1.75
N TRP A 167 15.11 -12.82 -2.75
CA TRP A 167 15.20 -13.21 -4.15
C TRP A 167 16.64 -13.44 -4.63
N GLN A 168 17.59 -12.65 -4.20
CA GLN A 168 19.00 -12.83 -4.54
C GLN A 168 19.57 -14.08 -3.86
N GLN A 169 19.12 -14.41 -2.64
CA GLN A 169 19.48 -15.64 -1.95
C GLN A 169 18.94 -16.87 -2.68
N VAL A 170 17.68 -16.82 -3.15
CA VAL A 170 17.07 -17.88 -3.95
C VAL A 170 17.83 -18.07 -5.26
N GLN A 171 18.16 -17.01 -5.99
CA GLN A 171 18.94 -17.11 -7.23
C GLN A 171 20.32 -17.74 -7.02
N SER A 172 21.00 -17.44 -5.90
CA SER A 172 22.33 -18.00 -5.63
C SER A 172 22.31 -19.52 -5.44
N VAL A 173 21.18 -20.08 -5.02
CA VAL A 173 20.99 -21.56 -4.87
C VAL A 173 20.79 -22.22 -6.24
N PHE A 174 20.18 -21.54 -7.20
CA PHE A 174 19.87 -22.12 -8.52
C PHE A 174 20.94 -21.86 -9.60
N VAL A 175 21.78 -20.85 -9.44
CA VAL A 175 22.86 -20.51 -10.41
C VAL A 175 24.19 -21.15 -10.05
N GLY A 176 24.31 -21.77 -8.89
CA GLY A 176 25.53 -22.43 -8.37
C GLY A 176 25.68 -23.91 -8.73
N LYS A 177 25.07 -24.37 -9.84
CA LYS A 177 25.34 -25.71 -10.39
C LYS A 177 25.75 -25.64 -11.84
#